data_27554945d9dd06ca633c1b8c893b6d82
#
_entry.id   27554945d9dd06ca633c1b8c893b6d82
#
_cell.length_a   1.000
_cell.length_b   1.000
_cell.length_c   1.000
_cell.angle_alpha   90.00
_cell.angle_beta   90.00
_cell.angle_gamma   90.00
#
_symmetry.space_group_name_H-M   'P 1'
#
loop_
_entity.id
_entity.type
_entity.pdbx_description
1 polymer ?
#
loop_
_entity_poly.entity_id
_entity_poly.type
_entity_poly.pdbx_seq_one_letter_code
_entity_poly.pdbx_strand_id
1 'polypeptide(L)'
;MRKEVVLITGAAGEMGQALITRLSDEGVNNILALDVNPLPKPLRARCQLAIMGDILDEKLMDRLIAEFAIPRIFHLAALLSTRAEFTPEAAHRVNVEGTLRLLRMAVEQAGWLGRPVTFMFPSSVAVYGLPDLETKAKVGAVKEHQWNMPITMYGCNKLYGEQLGRYYADHYRQLAAEPQHGSIDFRAIRFPGLISAFTLPTGGTTDYGPEMLHAAAQRKPYACFVRDDTRLPFMVMPDAIRSLIDLECAPRERLTSHVYNVTSFSLTAGEIRDLTRAAFPDAQITFSPDLKRQRIVDSWPVDQDDSRARQDWGWQPAYDLARAFDEYLVPNIRDRYRT
;
A
#
# COMPACT_ATOMS: atom_id res chain seq x y z
N MET A 1 5.03 12.63 31.32
CA MET A 1 4.87 12.95 29.88
C MET A 1 4.66 11.65 29.13
N ARG A 2 3.71 11.59 28.18
CA ARG A 2 3.56 10.46 27.27
C ARG A 2 4.79 10.34 26.38
N LYS A 3 5.19 9.10 26.04
CA LYS A 3 6.32 8.87 25.10
C LYS A 3 5.84 9.14 23.69
N GLU A 4 6.56 9.97 22.95
CA GLU A 4 6.27 10.20 21.54
C GLU A 4 6.68 8.99 20.71
N VAL A 5 5.77 8.53 19.83
CA VAL A 5 6.01 7.37 18.95
C VAL A 5 5.42 7.59 17.57
N VAL A 6 6.00 6.89 16.58
CA VAL A 6 5.42 6.72 15.23
C VAL A 6 4.65 5.41 15.23
N LEU A 7 3.34 5.45 15.06
CA LEU A 7 2.50 4.24 15.00
C LEU A 7 2.51 3.66 13.59
N ILE A 8 2.86 2.37 13.48
CA ILE A 8 2.75 1.59 12.24
C ILE A 8 1.80 0.42 12.52
N THR A 9 0.62 0.42 11.92
CA THR A 9 -0.31 -0.72 11.95
C THR A 9 -0.09 -1.60 10.71
N GLY A 10 -0.38 -2.90 10.78
CA GLY A 10 -0.01 -3.84 9.72
C GLY A 10 1.51 -4.04 9.63
N ALA A 11 2.18 -3.91 10.76
CA ALA A 11 3.64 -3.87 10.89
C ALA A 11 4.33 -5.17 10.46
N ALA A 12 3.68 -6.33 10.59
CA ALA A 12 4.20 -7.62 10.16
C ALA A 12 3.93 -7.92 8.67
N GLY A 13 3.14 -7.09 7.99
CA GLY A 13 2.93 -7.17 6.55
C GLY A 13 4.17 -6.73 5.75
N GLU A 14 4.11 -6.94 4.44
CA GLU A 14 5.21 -6.66 3.51
C GLU A 14 5.67 -5.20 3.56
N MET A 15 4.74 -4.25 3.39
CA MET A 15 5.06 -2.83 3.49
C MET A 15 5.48 -2.43 4.91
N GLY A 16 4.87 -3.02 5.95
CA GLY A 16 5.19 -2.72 7.35
C GLY A 16 6.63 -3.08 7.70
N GLN A 17 7.07 -4.27 7.31
CA GLN A 17 8.45 -4.72 7.52
C GLN A 17 9.46 -3.84 6.79
N ALA A 18 9.18 -3.50 5.52
CA ALA A 18 10.04 -2.63 4.73
C ALA A 18 10.09 -1.19 5.29
N LEU A 19 8.96 -0.65 5.74
CA LEU A 19 8.87 0.69 6.34
C LEU A 19 9.64 0.75 7.67
N ILE A 20 9.47 -0.24 8.57
CA ILE A 20 10.22 -0.31 9.83
C ILE A 20 11.72 -0.34 9.56
N THR A 21 12.16 -1.16 8.60
CA THR A 21 13.56 -1.25 8.22
C THR A 21 14.07 0.11 7.77
N ARG A 22 13.40 0.76 6.86
CA ARG A 22 13.82 2.04 6.28
C ARG A 22 13.84 3.15 7.34
N LEU A 23 12.77 3.32 8.12
CA LEU A 23 12.71 4.35 9.17
C LEU A 23 13.79 4.14 10.23
N SER A 24 14.03 2.89 10.64
CA SER A 24 15.09 2.58 11.60
C SER A 24 16.49 2.87 11.04
N ASP A 25 16.75 2.57 9.77
CA ASP A 25 18.02 2.88 9.11
C ASP A 25 18.24 4.40 8.97
N GLU A 26 17.16 5.18 8.91
CA GLU A 26 17.18 6.66 8.96
C GLU A 26 17.25 7.24 10.39
N GLY A 27 17.37 6.38 11.41
CA GLY A 27 17.55 6.79 12.81
C GLY A 27 16.25 7.03 13.58
N VAL A 28 15.08 6.67 13.05
CA VAL A 28 13.81 6.72 13.77
C VAL A 28 13.74 5.56 14.77
N ASN A 29 13.92 5.87 16.05
CA ASN A 29 14.03 4.86 17.11
C ASN A 29 12.74 4.69 17.94
N ASN A 30 11.75 5.56 17.73
CA ASN A 30 10.49 5.60 18.49
C ASN A 30 9.32 4.94 17.75
N ILE A 31 9.58 3.83 17.06
CA ILE A 31 8.56 3.09 16.31
C ILE A 31 7.69 2.25 17.26
N LEU A 32 6.36 2.44 17.22
CA LEU A 32 5.36 1.57 17.82
C LEU A 32 4.74 0.72 16.72
N ALA A 33 5.13 -0.55 16.65
CA ALA A 33 4.64 -1.51 15.67
C ALA A 33 3.43 -2.27 16.22
N LEU A 34 2.32 -2.31 15.46
CA LEU A 34 1.09 -3.02 15.81
C LEU A 34 0.65 -3.95 14.68
N ASP A 35 0.47 -5.23 14.97
CA ASP A 35 -0.06 -6.23 14.04
C ASP A 35 -0.75 -7.36 14.79
N VAL A 36 -1.69 -8.06 14.14
CA VAL A 36 -2.29 -9.29 14.68
C VAL A 36 -1.32 -10.47 14.66
N ASN A 37 -0.30 -10.41 13.82
CA ASN A 37 0.78 -11.40 13.74
C ASN A 37 2.03 -10.90 14.48
N PRO A 38 2.86 -11.81 15.01
CA PRO A 38 4.09 -11.43 15.65
C PRO A 38 5.10 -10.86 14.66
N LEU A 39 5.73 -9.74 15.02
CA LEU A 39 6.82 -9.17 14.23
C LEU A 39 8.08 -10.05 14.32
N PRO A 40 8.79 -10.32 13.20
CA PRO A 40 10.06 -11.05 13.19
C PRO A 40 11.07 -10.45 14.18
N LYS A 41 11.82 -11.31 14.89
CA LYS A 41 12.77 -10.88 15.93
C LYS A 41 13.73 -9.76 15.51
N PRO A 42 14.35 -9.80 14.30
CA PRO A 42 15.26 -8.72 13.87
C PRO A 42 14.55 -7.36 13.73
N LEU A 43 13.31 -7.37 13.24
CA LEU A 43 12.51 -6.14 13.08
C LEU A 43 11.99 -5.64 14.43
N ARG A 44 11.61 -6.57 15.33
CA ARG A 44 11.19 -6.19 16.68
C ARG A 44 12.29 -5.43 17.43
N ALA A 45 13.56 -5.79 17.24
CA ALA A 45 14.70 -5.11 17.83
C ALA A 45 14.90 -3.67 17.31
N ARG A 46 14.32 -3.33 16.16
CA ARG A 46 14.34 -1.99 15.55
C ARG A 46 13.19 -1.08 16.02
N CYS A 47 12.25 -1.62 16.79
CA CYS A 47 11.10 -0.87 17.31
C CYS A 47 11.28 -0.54 18.79
N GLN A 48 10.81 0.62 19.23
CA GLN A 48 10.69 0.94 20.64
C GLN A 48 9.74 -0.04 21.35
N LEU A 49 8.65 -0.40 20.67
CA LEU A 49 7.67 -1.38 21.15
C LEU A 49 7.00 -2.06 19.95
N ALA A 50 6.85 -3.39 20.03
CA ALA A 50 6.07 -4.17 19.11
C ALA A 50 4.93 -4.88 19.87
N ILE A 51 3.70 -4.60 19.48
CA ILE A 51 2.48 -5.12 20.09
C ILE A 51 1.80 -6.08 19.11
N MET A 52 1.49 -7.27 19.58
CA MET A 52 0.57 -8.17 18.89
C MET A 52 -0.85 -7.84 19.35
N GLY A 53 -1.66 -7.33 18.43
CA GLY A 53 -3.02 -6.89 18.75
C GLY A 53 -3.82 -6.50 17.51
N ASP A 54 -5.13 -6.42 17.69
CA ASP A 54 -6.09 -6.07 16.64
C ASP A 54 -6.45 -4.57 16.72
N ILE A 55 -6.46 -3.88 15.59
CA ILE A 55 -6.94 -2.48 15.50
C ILE A 55 -8.44 -2.35 15.82
N LEU A 56 -9.16 -3.46 15.83
CA LEU A 56 -10.57 -3.52 16.23
C LEU A 56 -10.75 -3.66 17.75
N ASP A 57 -9.69 -3.89 18.53
CA ASP A 57 -9.73 -3.96 20.00
C ASP A 57 -9.78 -2.54 20.60
N GLU A 58 -10.95 -2.12 21.05
CA GLU A 58 -11.17 -0.80 21.65
C GLU A 58 -10.30 -0.56 22.88
N LYS A 59 -10.17 -1.57 23.76
CA LYS A 59 -9.38 -1.44 24.99
C LYS A 59 -7.91 -1.24 24.68
N LEU A 60 -7.41 -1.93 23.64
CA LEU A 60 -6.04 -1.74 23.18
C LEU A 60 -5.85 -0.32 22.62
N MET A 61 -6.78 0.16 21.77
CA MET A 61 -6.70 1.51 21.21
C MET A 61 -6.74 2.58 22.31
N ASP A 62 -7.64 2.47 23.27
CA ASP A 62 -7.74 3.40 24.42
C ASP A 62 -6.46 3.41 25.24
N ARG A 63 -5.84 2.23 25.47
CA ARG A 63 -4.56 2.13 26.16
C ARG A 63 -3.45 2.84 25.39
N LEU A 64 -3.36 2.66 24.05
CA LEU A 64 -2.36 3.33 23.23
C LEU A 64 -2.52 4.86 23.26
N ILE A 65 -3.76 5.35 23.20
CA ILE A 65 -4.07 6.78 23.33
C ILE A 65 -3.60 7.31 24.70
N ALA A 66 -3.80 6.54 25.78
CA ALA A 66 -3.44 6.95 27.12
C ALA A 66 -1.91 6.95 27.38
N GLU A 67 -1.20 5.96 26.84
CA GLU A 67 0.22 5.73 27.14
C GLU A 67 1.17 6.54 26.23
N PHE A 68 0.77 6.83 24.98
CA PHE A 68 1.65 7.41 23.96
C PHE A 68 1.15 8.74 23.41
N ALA A 69 2.10 9.58 22.99
CA ALA A 69 1.87 10.72 22.12
C ALA A 69 2.17 10.27 20.67
N ILE A 70 1.16 10.29 19.78
CA ILE A 70 1.24 9.70 18.44
C ILE A 70 1.05 10.79 17.38
N PRO A 71 2.10 11.53 17.01
CA PRO A 71 2.00 12.59 15.99
C PRO A 71 1.94 12.08 14.56
N ARG A 72 2.34 10.81 14.31
CA ARG A 72 2.40 10.19 12.98
C ARG A 72 1.85 8.78 13.02
N ILE A 73 0.96 8.47 12.07
CA ILE A 73 0.34 7.15 11.92
C ILE A 73 0.54 6.68 10.48
N PHE A 74 1.18 5.53 10.30
CA PHE A 74 1.19 4.79 9.04
C PHE A 74 0.20 3.64 9.16
N HIS A 75 -0.98 3.80 8.56
CA HIS A 75 -2.05 2.82 8.66
C HIS A 75 -1.98 1.81 7.52
N LEU A 76 -1.15 0.75 7.70
CA LEU A 76 -0.93 -0.29 6.70
C LEU A 76 -1.80 -1.54 6.93
N ALA A 77 -2.45 -1.67 8.09
CA ALA A 77 -3.30 -2.83 8.40
C ALA A 77 -4.51 -2.88 7.45
N ALA A 78 -4.64 -3.96 6.71
CA ALA A 78 -5.77 -4.21 5.83
C ALA A 78 -5.89 -5.70 5.48
N LEU A 79 -7.12 -6.17 5.20
CA LEU A 79 -7.34 -7.40 4.45
C LEU A 79 -7.25 -7.09 2.95
N LEU A 80 -6.33 -7.78 2.26
CA LEU A 80 -6.01 -7.51 0.85
C LEU A 80 -7.05 -8.08 -0.11
N SER A 81 -6.93 -7.75 -1.39
CA SER A 81 -7.90 -7.95 -2.45
C SER A 81 -8.50 -9.36 -2.51
N THR A 82 -7.70 -10.41 -2.65
CA THR A 82 -8.21 -11.78 -2.78
C THR A 82 -8.92 -12.25 -1.51
N ARG A 83 -8.34 -11.96 -0.33
CA ARG A 83 -8.96 -12.33 0.96
C ARG A 83 -10.25 -11.54 1.21
N ALA A 84 -10.31 -10.28 0.77
CA ALA A 84 -11.50 -9.46 0.89
C ALA A 84 -12.67 -9.99 0.05
N GLU A 85 -12.40 -10.60 -1.10
CA GLU A 85 -13.44 -11.22 -1.92
C GLU A 85 -13.99 -12.52 -1.30
N PHE A 86 -13.17 -13.28 -0.55
CA PHE A 86 -13.65 -14.46 0.15
C PHE A 86 -14.39 -14.14 1.46
N THR A 87 -14.08 -13.03 2.11
CA THR A 87 -14.66 -12.62 3.40
C THR A 87 -14.98 -11.12 3.43
N PRO A 88 -15.97 -10.66 2.61
CA PRO A 88 -16.21 -9.23 2.40
C PRO A 88 -16.62 -8.47 3.67
N GLU A 89 -17.40 -9.09 4.56
CA GLU A 89 -17.80 -8.47 5.83
C GLU A 89 -16.62 -8.32 6.79
N ALA A 90 -15.74 -9.32 6.85
CA ALA A 90 -14.51 -9.22 7.65
C ALA A 90 -13.56 -8.15 7.08
N ALA A 91 -13.47 -8.05 5.75
CA ALA A 91 -12.71 -7.01 5.09
C ALA A 91 -13.27 -5.62 5.40
N HIS A 92 -14.59 -5.44 5.36
CA HIS A 92 -15.23 -4.18 5.75
C HIS A 92 -14.89 -3.80 7.19
N ARG A 93 -15.02 -4.72 8.13
CA ARG A 93 -14.70 -4.46 9.55
C ARG A 93 -13.26 -4.00 9.73
N VAL A 94 -12.29 -4.72 9.17
CA VAL A 94 -10.88 -4.37 9.33
C VAL A 94 -10.54 -3.08 8.56
N ASN A 95 -10.92 -3.01 7.28
CA ASN A 95 -10.48 -1.95 6.38
C ASN A 95 -11.23 -0.64 6.59
N VAL A 96 -12.49 -0.68 7.04
CA VAL A 96 -13.34 0.50 7.21
C VAL A 96 -13.48 0.88 8.68
N GLU A 97 -13.97 -0.04 9.53
CA GLU A 97 -14.16 0.27 10.96
C GLU A 97 -12.80 0.46 11.66
N GLY A 98 -11.79 -0.36 11.31
CA GLY A 98 -10.42 -0.18 11.80
C GLY A 98 -9.84 1.18 11.42
N THR A 99 -10.00 1.60 10.14
CA THR A 99 -9.58 2.94 9.68
C THR A 99 -10.33 4.04 10.46
N LEU A 100 -11.64 3.91 10.65
CA LEU A 100 -12.43 4.86 11.40
C LEU A 100 -11.92 5.03 12.85
N ARG A 101 -11.57 3.92 13.51
CA ARG A 101 -11.01 3.95 14.88
C ARG A 101 -9.70 4.71 14.94
N LEU A 102 -8.81 4.46 13.99
CA LEU A 102 -7.52 5.15 13.93
C LEU A 102 -7.64 6.64 13.57
N LEU A 103 -8.62 7.02 12.73
CA LEU A 103 -8.92 8.43 12.49
C LEU A 103 -9.44 9.12 13.76
N ARG A 104 -10.30 8.46 14.54
CA ARG A 104 -10.76 8.98 15.85
C ARG A 104 -9.61 9.11 16.83
N MET A 105 -8.73 8.08 16.92
CA MET A 105 -7.48 8.16 17.69
C MET A 105 -6.65 9.38 17.28
N ALA A 106 -6.49 9.62 15.98
CA ALA A 106 -5.71 10.76 15.47
C ALA A 106 -6.29 12.11 15.89
N VAL A 107 -7.64 12.27 15.88
CA VAL A 107 -8.31 13.48 16.39
C VAL A 107 -8.02 13.69 17.89
N GLU A 108 -8.16 12.65 18.69
CA GLU A 108 -7.86 12.73 20.13
C GLU A 108 -6.40 13.07 20.41
N GLN A 109 -5.47 12.44 19.66
CA GLN A 109 -4.05 12.74 19.75
C GLN A 109 -3.75 14.18 19.35
N ALA A 110 -4.37 14.71 18.30
CA ALA A 110 -4.20 16.10 17.89
C ALA A 110 -4.62 17.08 18.99
N GLY A 111 -5.74 16.78 19.70
CA GLY A 111 -6.18 17.57 20.84
C GLY A 111 -5.15 17.59 21.97
N TRP A 112 -4.49 16.49 22.27
CA TRP A 112 -3.43 16.41 23.26
C TRP A 112 -2.12 17.07 22.81
N LEU A 113 -1.76 16.93 21.55
CA LEU A 113 -0.52 17.47 20.97
C LEU A 113 -0.59 18.97 20.69
N GLY A 114 -1.80 19.55 20.56
CA GLY A 114 -2.00 20.92 20.13
C GLY A 114 -1.58 21.17 18.66
N ARG A 115 -1.47 20.12 17.88
CA ARG A 115 -1.09 20.17 16.44
C ARG A 115 -1.69 19.00 15.69
N PRO A 116 -1.85 19.11 14.34
CA PRO A 116 -2.37 18.02 13.52
C PRO A 116 -1.53 16.75 13.63
N VAL A 117 -2.21 15.58 13.54
CA VAL A 117 -1.57 14.28 13.39
C VAL A 117 -1.47 13.94 11.91
N THR A 118 -0.26 13.59 11.44
CA THR A 118 -0.07 13.10 10.07
C THR A 118 -0.57 11.67 9.98
N PHE A 119 -1.53 11.43 9.08
CA PHE A 119 -2.15 10.13 8.87
C PHE A 119 -1.88 9.63 7.45
N MET A 120 -0.97 8.66 7.32
CA MET A 120 -0.61 8.05 6.05
C MET A 120 -1.50 6.86 5.76
N PHE A 121 -2.16 6.88 4.60
CA PHE A 121 -3.11 5.84 4.17
C PHE A 121 -2.71 5.25 2.81
N PRO A 122 -2.17 4.03 2.76
CA PRO A 122 -1.99 3.30 1.52
C PRO A 122 -3.33 2.93 0.90
N SER A 123 -3.68 3.62 -0.18
CA SER A 123 -4.75 3.25 -1.09
C SER A 123 -4.21 2.36 -2.22
N SER A 124 -4.94 2.16 -3.28
CA SER A 124 -4.61 1.15 -4.29
C SER A 124 -5.20 1.50 -5.65
N VAL A 125 -4.57 1.01 -6.71
CA VAL A 125 -5.13 0.95 -8.07
C VAL A 125 -6.51 0.26 -8.12
N ALA A 126 -6.83 -0.58 -7.12
CA ALA A 126 -8.11 -1.28 -7.00
C ALA A 126 -9.32 -0.35 -6.78
N VAL A 127 -9.12 0.95 -6.50
CA VAL A 127 -10.20 1.94 -6.44
C VAL A 127 -10.77 2.30 -7.81
N TYR A 128 -10.04 1.99 -8.87
CA TYR A 128 -10.48 2.22 -10.24
C TYR A 128 -11.36 1.07 -10.75
N GLY A 129 -12.29 1.40 -11.65
CA GLY A 129 -13.13 0.43 -12.32
C GLY A 129 -13.50 0.90 -13.72
N LEU A 130 -12.76 0.41 -14.73
CA LEU A 130 -13.08 0.63 -16.14
C LEU A 130 -14.08 -0.43 -16.59
N PRO A 131 -15.06 -0.08 -17.44
CA PRO A 131 -16.17 -0.98 -17.79
C PRO A 131 -15.76 -2.15 -18.71
N ASP A 132 -14.76 -1.93 -19.56
CA ASP A 132 -14.31 -2.90 -20.56
C ASP A 132 -12.89 -2.62 -21.05
N LEU A 133 -12.34 -3.57 -21.83
CA LEU A 133 -10.98 -3.51 -22.36
C LEU A 133 -10.80 -2.41 -23.44
N GLU A 134 -11.83 -2.09 -24.19
CA GLU A 134 -11.78 -1.01 -25.19
C GLU A 134 -11.58 0.34 -24.50
N THR A 135 -12.38 0.60 -23.47
CA THR A 135 -12.24 1.79 -22.61
C THR A 135 -10.87 1.83 -21.94
N LYS A 136 -10.42 0.69 -21.41
CA LYS A 136 -9.09 0.56 -20.76
C LYS A 136 -7.97 0.94 -21.73
N ALA A 137 -7.99 0.44 -22.94
CA ALA A 137 -6.98 0.74 -23.97
C ALA A 137 -7.02 2.22 -24.40
N LYS A 138 -8.22 2.81 -24.52
CA LYS A 138 -8.43 4.17 -24.98
C LYS A 138 -8.04 5.22 -23.95
N VAL A 139 -8.31 4.96 -22.67
CA VAL A 139 -8.09 5.92 -21.56
C VAL A 139 -6.59 6.04 -21.23
N GLY A 140 -5.83 4.95 -21.31
CA GLY A 140 -4.42 4.94 -20.93
C GLY A 140 -4.21 5.17 -19.43
N ALA A 141 -3.33 6.11 -19.06
CA ALA A 141 -3.09 6.49 -17.66
C ALA A 141 -4.26 7.28 -17.08
N VAL A 142 -4.69 6.92 -15.86
CA VAL A 142 -5.86 7.53 -15.20
C VAL A 142 -5.44 8.48 -14.08
N LYS A 143 -6.16 9.60 -13.94
CA LYS A 143 -6.02 10.57 -12.85
C LYS A 143 -6.88 10.19 -11.64
N GLU A 144 -6.57 10.76 -10.49
CA GLU A 144 -7.20 10.41 -9.20
C GLU A 144 -8.73 10.67 -9.17
N HIS A 145 -9.23 11.59 -9.98
CA HIS A 145 -10.68 11.90 -10.02
C HIS A 145 -11.45 11.10 -11.07
N GLN A 146 -10.79 10.24 -11.86
CA GLN A 146 -11.38 9.48 -12.94
C GLN A 146 -11.68 8.03 -12.50
N TRP A 147 -12.70 7.42 -13.05
CA TRP A 147 -13.00 5.98 -12.95
C TRP A 147 -13.02 5.39 -11.54
N ASN A 148 -13.39 6.18 -10.53
CA ASN A 148 -13.52 5.74 -9.12
C ASN A 148 -14.77 4.87 -8.94
N MET A 149 -14.80 3.72 -9.60
CA MET A 149 -15.93 2.77 -9.63
C MET A 149 -15.44 1.34 -9.37
N PRO A 150 -14.87 1.05 -8.19
CA PRO A 150 -14.30 -0.25 -7.88
C PRO A 150 -15.34 -1.36 -7.96
N ILE A 151 -14.92 -2.52 -8.46
CA ILE A 151 -15.76 -3.73 -8.55
C ILE A 151 -15.38 -4.80 -7.52
N THR A 152 -14.45 -4.49 -6.60
CA THR A 152 -14.02 -5.39 -5.53
C THR A 152 -14.31 -4.78 -4.17
N MET A 153 -14.55 -5.62 -3.16
CA MET A 153 -14.74 -5.17 -1.78
C MET A 153 -13.52 -4.39 -1.29
N TYR A 154 -12.32 -4.86 -1.60
CA TYR A 154 -11.08 -4.15 -1.26
C TYR A 154 -11.03 -2.75 -1.87
N GLY A 155 -11.32 -2.62 -3.16
CA GLY A 155 -11.37 -1.33 -3.85
C GLY A 155 -12.43 -0.39 -3.26
N CYS A 156 -13.63 -0.91 -2.97
CA CYS A 156 -14.70 -0.16 -2.28
C CYS A 156 -14.23 0.34 -0.91
N ASN A 157 -13.58 -0.53 -0.11
CA ASN A 157 -13.08 -0.16 1.21
C ASN A 157 -11.98 0.91 1.13
N LYS A 158 -11.06 0.80 0.17
CA LYS A 158 -9.98 1.77 -0.02
C LYS A 158 -10.52 3.12 -0.47
N LEU A 159 -11.43 3.14 -1.44
CA LEU A 159 -12.08 4.38 -1.90
C LEU A 159 -12.87 5.06 -0.77
N TYR A 160 -13.62 4.28 0.02
CA TYR A 160 -14.33 4.81 1.17
C TYR A 160 -13.37 5.36 2.22
N GLY A 161 -12.25 4.66 2.49
CA GLY A 161 -11.20 5.15 3.39
C GLY A 161 -10.59 6.49 2.96
N GLU A 162 -10.37 6.71 1.65
CA GLU A 162 -9.96 8.00 1.10
C GLU A 162 -10.98 9.11 1.40
N GLN A 163 -12.28 8.84 1.15
CA GLN A 163 -13.34 9.81 1.41
C GLN A 163 -13.50 10.10 2.91
N LEU A 164 -13.38 9.05 3.73
CA LEU A 164 -13.45 9.16 5.18
C LEU A 164 -12.29 10.01 5.73
N GLY A 165 -11.07 9.74 5.27
CA GLY A 165 -9.88 10.51 5.65
C GLY A 165 -10.00 11.99 5.28
N ARG A 166 -10.46 12.29 4.06
CA ARG A 166 -10.75 13.67 3.63
C ARG A 166 -11.83 14.32 4.51
N TYR A 167 -12.92 13.60 4.83
CA TYR A 167 -13.95 14.13 5.70
C TYR A 167 -13.38 14.48 7.09
N TYR A 168 -12.54 13.62 7.67
CA TYR A 168 -11.91 13.86 8.96
C TYR A 168 -10.91 15.01 8.95
N ALA A 169 -10.20 15.21 7.83
CA ALA A 169 -9.25 16.32 7.68
C ALA A 169 -9.96 17.67 7.52
N ASP A 170 -10.97 17.74 6.65
CA ASP A 170 -11.53 19.02 6.18
C ASP A 170 -12.88 19.38 6.80
N HIS A 171 -13.67 18.38 7.23
CA HIS A 171 -15.10 18.59 7.54
C HIS A 171 -15.55 17.99 8.87
N TYR A 172 -14.63 17.38 9.64
CA TYR A 172 -15.03 16.65 10.84
C TYR A 172 -15.80 17.51 11.83
N ARG A 173 -17.00 17.05 12.20
CA ARG A 173 -17.91 17.74 13.13
C ARG A 173 -18.20 19.20 12.74
N GLN A 174 -18.33 19.48 11.45
CA GLN A 174 -18.55 20.86 10.94
C GLN A 174 -19.80 21.56 11.51
N LEU A 175 -20.76 20.83 12.11
CA LEU A 175 -21.93 21.40 12.80
C LEU A 175 -21.78 21.48 14.33
N ALA A 176 -20.63 21.08 14.87
CA ALA A 176 -20.37 21.23 16.30
C ALA A 176 -20.09 22.69 16.65
N ALA A 177 -20.40 23.08 17.90
CA ALA A 177 -20.10 24.42 18.40
C ALA A 177 -18.60 24.77 18.32
N GLU A 178 -17.74 23.74 18.53
CA GLU A 178 -16.29 23.84 18.32
C GLU A 178 -15.89 22.84 17.22
N PRO A 179 -15.72 23.32 15.97
CA PRO A 179 -15.27 22.48 14.88
C PRO A 179 -13.87 21.92 15.15
N GLN A 180 -13.67 20.63 14.79
CA GLN A 180 -12.39 19.92 14.97
C GLN A 180 -11.70 19.61 13.63
N HIS A 181 -12.05 20.35 12.55
CA HIS A 181 -11.37 20.23 11.28
C HIS A 181 -9.91 20.68 11.41
N GLY A 182 -9.03 20.11 10.58
CA GLY A 182 -7.60 20.39 10.65
C GLY A 182 -6.85 19.64 11.77
N SER A 183 -7.53 18.77 12.55
CA SER A 183 -6.86 17.91 13.53
C SER A 183 -6.05 16.79 12.88
N ILE A 184 -6.37 16.43 11.64
CA ILE A 184 -5.68 15.37 10.89
C ILE A 184 -5.10 15.96 9.60
N ASP A 185 -3.82 15.71 9.36
CA ASP A 185 -3.18 15.87 8.07
C ASP A 185 -3.24 14.51 7.35
N PHE A 186 -4.33 14.27 6.61
CA PHE A 186 -4.58 13.02 5.91
C PHE A 186 -3.89 13.00 4.55
N ARG A 187 -3.10 11.96 4.31
CA ARG A 187 -2.35 11.78 3.06
C ARG A 187 -2.46 10.34 2.59
N ALA A 188 -2.93 10.14 1.37
CA ALA A 188 -3.13 8.82 0.77
C ALA A 188 -2.35 8.67 -0.53
N ILE A 189 -1.82 7.46 -0.74
CA ILE A 189 -1.18 7.06 -2.01
C ILE A 189 -1.95 5.89 -2.60
N ARG A 190 -2.34 6.00 -3.86
CA ARG A 190 -2.85 4.87 -4.66
C ARG A 190 -1.69 4.13 -5.26
N PHE A 191 -1.33 3.02 -4.64
CA PHE A 191 -0.26 2.16 -5.12
C PHE A 191 -0.70 1.33 -6.33
N PRO A 192 0.20 1.15 -7.31
CA PRO A 192 0.07 0.14 -8.36
C PRO A 192 0.32 -1.27 -7.80
N GLY A 193 0.49 -2.27 -8.66
CA GLY A 193 0.99 -3.58 -8.26
C GLY A 193 2.39 -3.46 -7.64
N LEU A 194 2.55 -3.92 -6.41
CA LEU A 194 3.85 -3.88 -5.73
C LEU A 194 4.60 -5.19 -5.91
N ILE A 195 5.91 -5.08 -6.20
CA ILE A 195 6.80 -6.24 -6.35
C ILE A 195 7.93 -6.13 -5.33
N SER A 196 8.05 -7.16 -4.47
CA SER A 196 9.14 -7.26 -3.50
C SER A 196 10.04 -8.45 -3.81
N ALA A 197 11.35 -8.26 -3.60
CA ALA A 197 12.32 -9.35 -3.67
C ALA A 197 12.48 -10.09 -2.32
N PHE A 198 12.12 -9.43 -1.20
CA PHE A 198 12.40 -9.93 0.14
C PHE A 198 11.21 -10.63 0.82
N THR A 199 10.02 -10.44 0.32
CA THR A 199 8.80 -11.11 0.83
C THR A 199 8.22 -12.02 -0.24
N LEU A 200 7.56 -13.10 0.19
CA LEU A 200 6.87 -13.99 -0.74
C LEU A 200 5.49 -13.43 -1.05
N PRO A 201 5.01 -13.58 -2.31
CA PRO A 201 3.64 -13.26 -2.68
C PRO A 201 2.64 -13.99 -1.78
N THR A 202 1.58 -13.30 -1.36
CA THR A 202 0.58 -13.83 -0.41
C THR A 202 -0.78 -14.13 -1.06
N GLY A 203 -0.85 -14.15 -2.39
CA GLY A 203 -2.06 -14.40 -3.17
C GLY A 203 -2.84 -13.13 -3.53
N GLY A 204 -2.18 -11.99 -3.64
CA GLY A 204 -2.75 -10.75 -4.17
C GLY A 204 -3.17 -10.87 -5.63
N THR A 205 -4.00 -9.95 -6.10
CA THR A 205 -4.52 -9.97 -7.49
C THR A 205 -3.41 -9.67 -8.51
N THR A 206 -2.35 -8.95 -8.12
CA THR A 206 -1.17 -8.63 -8.97
C THR A 206 0.03 -9.55 -8.73
N ASP A 207 -0.10 -10.53 -7.85
CA ASP A 207 1.03 -11.36 -7.42
C ASP A 207 1.57 -12.28 -8.53
N TYR A 208 0.90 -12.38 -9.68
CA TYR A 208 1.43 -13.13 -10.81
C TYR A 208 2.83 -12.64 -11.25
N GLY A 209 3.12 -11.34 -11.10
CA GLY A 209 4.42 -10.77 -11.42
C GLY A 209 5.55 -11.33 -10.54
N PRO A 210 5.52 -11.10 -9.21
CA PRO A 210 6.51 -11.68 -8.31
C PRO A 210 6.48 -13.21 -8.28
N GLU A 211 5.32 -13.87 -8.43
CA GLU A 211 5.22 -15.33 -8.48
C GLU A 211 6.01 -15.93 -9.64
N MET A 212 5.99 -15.31 -10.85
CA MET A 212 6.82 -15.75 -11.99
C MET A 212 8.31 -15.75 -11.65
N LEU A 213 8.80 -14.67 -11.04
CA LEU A 213 10.21 -14.52 -10.67
C LEU A 213 10.63 -15.55 -9.61
N HIS A 214 9.82 -15.71 -8.55
CA HIS A 214 10.10 -16.65 -7.48
C HIS A 214 10.03 -18.12 -7.95
N ALA A 215 9.07 -18.47 -8.81
CA ALA A 215 8.97 -19.82 -9.38
C ALA A 215 10.16 -20.12 -10.29
N ALA A 216 10.54 -19.18 -11.14
CA ALA A 216 11.71 -19.31 -12.02
C ALA A 216 13.01 -19.50 -11.24
N ALA A 217 13.25 -18.72 -10.19
CA ALA A 217 14.42 -18.85 -9.33
C ALA A 217 14.48 -20.19 -8.59
N GLN A 218 13.31 -20.78 -8.28
CA GLN A 218 13.18 -22.12 -7.69
C GLN A 218 13.21 -23.26 -8.74
N ARG A 219 13.31 -22.94 -10.04
CA ARG A 219 13.19 -23.91 -11.16
C ARG A 219 11.87 -24.68 -11.13
N LYS A 220 10.78 -24.03 -10.67
CA LYS A 220 9.43 -24.60 -10.64
C LYS A 220 8.62 -24.10 -11.83
N PRO A 221 7.77 -24.95 -12.45
CA PRO A 221 6.83 -24.49 -13.45
C PRO A 221 5.80 -23.54 -12.81
N TYR A 222 5.39 -22.53 -13.58
CA TYR A 222 4.37 -21.56 -13.15
C TYR A 222 3.32 -21.38 -14.24
N ALA A 223 2.06 -21.49 -13.87
CA ALA A 223 0.91 -21.19 -14.72
C ALA A 223 0.31 -19.84 -14.30
N CYS A 224 0.57 -18.80 -15.08
CA CYS A 224 0.06 -17.46 -14.81
C CYS A 224 -1.46 -17.42 -14.93
N PHE A 225 -2.13 -16.91 -13.91
CA PHE A 225 -3.58 -16.89 -13.81
C PHE A 225 -4.25 -15.70 -14.52
N VAL A 226 -3.48 -14.89 -15.25
CA VAL A 226 -4.00 -13.84 -16.13
C VAL A 226 -3.52 -14.09 -17.56
N ARG A 227 -4.17 -13.41 -18.55
CA ARG A 227 -3.73 -13.45 -19.95
C ARG A 227 -2.36 -12.78 -20.10
N ASP A 228 -1.63 -13.16 -21.13
CA ASP A 228 -0.32 -12.59 -21.48
C ASP A 228 -0.39 -11.11 -21.86
N ASP A 229 -1.50 -10.67 -22.44
CA ASP A 229 -1.77 -9.27 -22.83
C ASP A 229 -2.24 -8.37 -21.67
N THR A 230 -2.44 -8.94 -20.46
CA THR A 230 -2.92 -8.19 -19.30
C THR A 230 -1.89 -7.17 -18.85
N ARG A 231 -2.13 -5.88 -19.12
CA ARG A 231 -1.26 -4.75 -18.76
C ARG A 231 -1.74 -4.07 -17.49
N LEU A 232 -0.83 -3.87 -16.54
CA LEU A 232 -1.05 -3.15 -15.28
C LEU A 232 0.17 -2.29 -14.93
N PRO A 233 -0.03 -1.23 -14.12
CA PRO A 233 1.08 -0.49 -13.52
C PRO A 233 1.72 -1.27 -12.37
N PHE A 234 3.03 -1.11 -12.22
CA PHE A 234 3.83 -1.74 -11.17
C PHE A 234 4.86 -0.79 -10.57
N MET A 235 5.31 -1.15 -9.38
CA MET A 235 6.36 -0.48 -8.63
C MET A 235 7.10 -1.49 -7.75
N VAL A 236 8.40 -1.31 -7.56
CA VAL A 236 9.15 -2.10 -6.59
C VAL A 236 9.00 -1.56 -5.17
N MET A 237 9.09 -2.44 -4.17
CA MET A 237 8.88 -2.10 -2.76
C MET A 237 9.77 -0.95 -2.25
N PRO A 238 11.05 -0.82 -2.61
CA PRO A 238 11.85 0.34 -2.19
C PRO A 238 11.26 1.69 -2.60
N ASP A 239 10.73 1.81 -3.82
CA ASP A 239 10.07 3.04 -4.28
C ASP A 239 8.73 3.26 -3.56
N ALA A 240 7.98 2.20 -3.28
CA ALA A 240 6.74 2.31 -2.53
C ALA A 240 6.97 2.86 -1.11
N ILE A 241 7.98 2.36 -0.40
CA ILE A 241 8.33 2.85 0.94
C ILE A 241 8.85 4.29 0.88
N ARG A 242 9.72 4.59 -0.10
CA ARG A 242 10.22 5.95 -0.28
C ARG A 242 9.08 6.94 -0.55
N SER A 243 8.12 6.58 -1.40
CA SER A 243 6.96 7.45 -1.68
C SER A 243 6.11 7.75 -0.44
N LEU A 244 5.95 6.78 0.48
CA LEU A 244 5.26 7.01 1.76
C LEU A 244 6.01 8.03 2.62
N ILE A 245 7.33 7.90 2.72
CA ILE A 245 8.17 8.79 3.53
C ILE A 245 8.25 10.17 2.89
N ASP A 246 8.48 10.25 1.58
CA ASP A 246 8.57 11.51 0.85
C ASP A 246 7.25 12.30 0.96
N LEU A 247 6.10 11.63 0.81
CA LEU A 247 4.80 12.28 1.00
C LEU A 247 4.56 12.67 2.46
N GLU A 248 4.96 11.86 3.44
CA GLU A 248 4.85 12.18 4.87
C GLU A 248 5.67 13.43 5.23
N CYS A 249 6.88 13.54 4.68
CA CYS A 249 7.78 14.67 4.91
C CYS A 249 7.43 15.92 4.09
N ALA A 250 6.57 15.81 3.08
CA ALA A 250 6.21 16.94 2.21
C ALA A 250 5.53 18.07 3.01
N PRO A 251 5.90 19.35 2.81
CA PRO A 251 5.22 20.47 3.44
C PRO A 251 3.71 20.48 3.09
N ARG A 252 2.84 20.56 4.11
CA ARG A 252 1.38 20.49 3.90
C ARG A 252 0.86 21.54 2.93
N GLU A 253 1.44 22.73 2.95
CA GLU A 253 1.08 23.86 2.10
C GLU A 253 1.37 23.63 0.60
N ARG A 254 2.20 22.66 0.26
CA ARG A 254 2.44 22.28 -1.14
C ARG A 254 1.43 21.26 -1.66
N LEU A 255 0.75 20.54 -0.75
CA LEU A 255 -0.15 19.48 -1.11
C LEU A 255 -1.50 20.02 -1.57
N THR A 256 -1.82 19.88 -2.85
CA THR A 256 -3.10 20.31 -3.44
C THR A 256 -4.20 19.24 -3.34
N SER A 257 -3.86 18.05 -2.87
CA SER A 257 -4.79 16.92 -2.72
C SER A 257 -4.47 16.10 -1.47
N HIS A 258 -5.45 15.34 -1.00
CA HIS A 258 -5.24 14.30 0.01
C HIS A 258 -4.85 12.95 -0.59
N VAL A 259 -5.06 12.75 -1.88
CA VAL A 259 -4.87 11.47 -2.57
C VAL A 259 -3.98 11.66 -3.79
N TYR A 260 -2.97 10.83 -3.93
CA TYR A 260 -2.00 10.86 -5.00
C TYR A 260 -1.83 9.50 -5.66
N ASN A 261 -1.79 9.49 -6.98
CA ASN A 261 -1.27 8.37 -7.74
C ASN A 261 0.26 8.34 -7.70
N VAL A 262 0.83 7.16 -7.68
CA VAL A 262 2.25 6.92 -7.94
C VAL A 262 2.41 5.72 -8.87
N THR A 263 3.39 5.76 -9.76
CA THR A 263 3.70 4.65 -10.66
C THR A 263 5.19 4.63 -10.98
N SER A 264 5.73 3.49 -11.41
CA SER A 264 7.11 3.38 -11.89
C SER A 264 7.16 2.89 -13.34
N PHE A 265 6.47 1.81 -13.64
CA PHE A 265 6.41 1.23 -15.00
C PHE A 265 5.12 0.44 -15.20
N SER A 266 4.71 0.30 -16.45
CA SER A 266 3.52 -0.48 -16.83
C SER A 266 3.93 -1.64 -17.74
N LEU A 267 3.55 -2.88 -17.38
CA LEU A 267 3.93 -4.09 -18.09
C LEU A 267 2.74 -5.00 -18.35
N THR A 268 2.81 -5.75 -19.44
CA THR A 268 1.97 -6.93 -19.63
C THR A 268 2.53 -8.13 -18.88
N ALA A 269 1.69 -9.09 -18.57
CA ALA A 269 2.14 -10.36 -17.98
C ALA A 269 3.11 -11.11 -18.91
N GLY A 270 2.94 -10.98 -20.22
CA GLY A 270 3.88 -11.49 -21.24
C GLY A 270 5.24 -10.84 -21.18
N GLU A 271 5.31 -9.52 -21.05
CA GLU A 271 6.56 -8.78 -20.86
C GLU A 271 7.29 -9.20 -19.57
N ILE A 272 6.54 -9.40 -18.46
CA ILE A 272 7.13 -9.92 -17.20
C ILE A 272 7.69 -11.34 -17.41
N ARG A 273 6.97 -12.23 -18.12
CA ARG A 273 7.46 -13.56 -18.48
C ARG A 273 8.78 -13.46 -19.26
N ASP A 274 8.87 -12.58 -20.24
CA ASP A 274 10.05 -12.48 -21.13
C ASP A 274 11.26 -11.94 -20.35
N LEU A 275 11.08 -10.93 -19.50
CA LEU A 275 12.09 -10.46 -18.56
C LEU A 275 12.54 -11.55 -17.58
N THR A 276 11.57 -12.33 -17.07
CA THR A 276 11.88 -13.46 -16.17
C THR A 276 12.70 -14.53 -16.88
N ARG A 277 12.37 -14.88 -18.14
CA ARG A 277 13.14 -15.84 -18.94
C ARG A 277 14.53 -15.33 -19.31
N ALA A 278 14.68 -14.04 -19.57
CA ALA A 278 16.00 -13.44 -19.79
C ALA A 278 16.90 -13.60 -18.55
N ALA A 279 16.34 -13.43 -17.34
CA ALA A 279 17.08 -13.60 -16.09
C ALA A 279 17.26 -15.08 -15.67
N PHE A 280 16.29 -15.94 -15.98
CA PHE A 280 16.23 -17.36 -15.64
C PHE A 280 15.87 -18.17 -16.90
N PRO A 281 16.88 -18.55 -17.75
CA PRO A 281 16.63 -19.18 -19.07
C PRO A 281 15.81 -20.47 -19.01
N ASP A 282 15.91 -21.22 -17.91
CA ASP A 282 15.18 -22.50 -17.71
C ASP A 282 13.74 -22.30 -17.21
N ALA A 283 13.25 -21.05 -17.09
CA ALA A 283 11.94 -20.75 -16.54
C ALA A 283 10.78 -21.32 -17.39
N GLN A 284 9.98 -22.17 -16.79
CA GLN A 284 8.79 -22.77 -17.38
C GLN A 284 7.56 -21.98 -17.00
N ILE A 285 7.20 -20.97 -17.79
CA ILE A 285 6.06 -20.10 -17.54
C ILE A 285 5.05 -20.28 -18.66
N THR A 286 3.83 -20.64 -18.28
CA THR A 286 2.65 -20.76 -19.16
C THR A 286 1.53 -19.82 -18.70
N PHE A 287 0.50 -19.65 -19.51
CA PHE A 287 -0.70 -18.88 -19.16
C PHE A 287 -1.92 -19.78 -19.06
N SER A 288 -2.62 -19.70 -17.93
CA SER A 288 -3.88 -20.41 -17.69
C SER A 288 -4.84 -19.46 -16.94
N PRO A 289 -5.47 -18.50 -17.65
CA PRO A 289 -6.25 -17.44 -17.02
C PRO A 289 -7.41 -17.98 -16.17
N ASP A 290 -7.47 -17.54 -14.91
CA ASP A 290 -8.65 -17.67 -14.07
C ASP A 290 -9.61 -16.52 -14.42
N LEU A 291 -10.74 -16.82 -15.05
CA LEU A 291 -11.67 -15.83 -15.56
C LEU A 291 -12.20 -14.87 -14.48
N LYS A 292 -12.32 -15.31 -13.23
CA LYS A 292 -12.78 -14.47 -12.12
C LYS A 292 -11.70 -13.44 -11.74
N ARG A 293 -10.46 -13.88 -11.60
CA ARG A 293 -9.31 -13.00 -11.32
C ARG A 293 -9.02 -12.09 -12.52
N GLN A 294 -9.11 -12.62 -13.74
CA GLN A 294 -8.94 -11.85 -14.99
C GLN A 294 -9.90 -10.67 -15.07
N ARG A 295 -11.19 -10.88 -14.76
CA ARG A 295 -12.18 -9.81 -14.76
C ARG A 295 -11.82 -8.66 -13.82
N ILE A 296 -11.22 -8.96 -12.68
CA ILE A 296 -10.80 -7.93 -11.73
C ILE A 296 -9.69 -7.08 -12.35
N VAL A 297 -8.61 -7.69 -12.86
CA VAL A 297 -7.49 -6.94 -13.44
C VAL A 297 -7.85 -6.24 -14.76
N ASP A 298 -8.83 -6.75 -15.49
CA ASP A 298 -9.35 -6.10 -16.70
C ASP A 298 -10.05 -4.77 -16.39
N SER A 299 -10.64 -4.62 -15.19
CA SER A 299 -11.26 -3.37 -14.75
C SER A 299 -10.25 -2.32 -14.23
N TRP A 300 -8.99 -2.66 -14.01
CA TRP A 300 -7.98 -1.72 -13.56
C TRP A 300 -7.27 -1.05 -14.72
N PRO A 301 -6.78 0.20 -14.58
CA PRO A 301 -6.16 0.94 -15.68
C PRO A 301 -4.83 0.30 -16.12
N VAL A 302 -4.42 0.62 -17.35
CA VAL A 302 -3.10 0.21 -17.86
C VAL A 302 -1.97 0.95 -17.15
N ASP A 303 -2.22 2.19 -16.68
CA ASP A 303 -1.27 2.99 -15.91
C ASP A 303 -1.99 4.05 -15.08
N GLN A 304 -1.26 4.71 -14.17
CA GLN A 304 -1.71 5.80 -13.32
C GLN A 304 -0.98 7.09 -13.69
N ASP A 305 -1.71 8.21 -13.81
CA ASP A 305 -1.13 9.52 -14.00
C ASP A 305 -0.67 10.06 -12.64
N ASP A 306 0.64 10.13 -12.42
CA ASP A 306 1.28 10.60 -11.21
C ASP A 306 1.74 12.07 -11.28
N SER A 307 1.27 12.81 -12.29
CA SER A 307 1.69 14.20 -12.54
C SER A 307 1.48 15.12 -11.35
N ARG A 308 0.39 14.90 -10.58
CA ARG A 308 0.14 15.66 -9.35
C ARG A 308 1.17 15.38 -8.26
N ALA A 309 1.53 14.12 -8.04
CA ALA A 309 2.57 13.75 -7.09
C ALA A 309 3.92 14.37 -7.46
N ARG A 310 4.26 14.37 -8.75
CA ARG A 310 5.48 15.02 -9.28
C ARG A 310 5.47 16.52 -9.03
N GLN A 311 4.34 17.18 -9.24
CA GLN A 311 4.20 18.62 -9.07
C GLN A 311 4.25 19.03 -7.59
N ASP A 312 3.48 18.38 -6.73
CA ASP A 312 3.23 18.83 -5.35
C ASP A 312 4.39 18.49 -4.41
N TRP A 313 4.97 17.30 -4.54
CA TRP A 313 6.02 16.83 -3.63
C TRP A 313 7.24 16.20 -4.32
N GLY A 314 7.37 16.38 -5.64
CA GLY A 314 8.59 16.02 -6.37
C GLY A 314 8.77 14.51 -6.58
N TRP A 315 7.69 13.75 -6.58
CA TRP A 315 7.76 12.31 -6.80
C TRP A 315 8.46 11.94 -8.10
N GLN A 316 9.38 11.01 -8.03
CA GLN A 316 10.00 10.34 -9.17
C GLN A 316 10.42 8.94 -8.75
N PRO A 317 10.09 7.87 -9.48
CA PRO A 317 10.59 6.55 -9.17
C PRO A 317 12.12 6.51 -9.28
N ALA A 318 12.78 5.88 -8.31
CA ALA A 318 14.23 5.63 -8.38
C ALA A 318 14.55 4.41 -9.25
N TYR A 319 13.58 3.51 -9.37
CA TYR A 319 13.69 2.30 -10.16
C TYR A 319 12.78 2.39 -11.39
N ASP A 320 13.37 2.68 -12.55
CA ASP A 320 12.74 2.35 -13.83
C ASP A 320 12.71 0.84 -14.03
N LEU A 321 12.17 0.38 -15.16
CA LEU A 321 12.03 -1.05 -15.44
C LEU A 321 13.36 -1.80 -15.40
N ALA A 322 14.41 -1.26 -16.05
CA ALA A 322 15.72 -1.91 -16.14
C ALA A 322 16.35 -2.03 -14.75
N ARG A 323 16.39 -0.93 -13.99
CA ARG A 323 16.95 -0.93 -12.65
C ARG A 323 16.14 -1.80 -11.68
N ALA A 324 14.81 -1.83 -11.81
CA ALA A 324 13.96 -2.68 -11.00
C ALA A 324 14.33 -4.17 -11.15
N PHE A 325 14.53 -4.62 -12.39
CA PHE A 325 14.89 -6.01 -12.65
C PHE A 325 16.37 -6.28 -12.38
N ASP A 326 17.28 -5.45 -12.89
CA ASP A 326 18.72 -5.73 -12.87
C ASP A 326 19.37 -5.45 -11.50
N GLU A 327 18.93 -4.43 -10.79
CA GLU A 327 19.54 -4.01 -9.52
C GLU A 327 18.80 -4.54 -8.28
N TYR A 328 17.46 -4.74 -8.36
CA TYR A 328 16.68 -5.08 -7.17
C TYR A 328 16.07 -6.49 -7.23
N LEU A 329 15.24 -6.81 -8.25
CA LEU A 329 14.44 -8.04 -8.22
C LEU A 329 15.33 -9.28 -8.47
N VAL A 330 16.00 -9.34 -9.62
CA VAL A 330 16.74 -10.53 -10.05
C VAL A 330 17.88 -10.88 -9.09
N PRO A 331 18.76 -9.95 -8.67
CA PRO A 331 19.86 -10.29 -7.75
C PRO A 331 19.35 -10.83 -6.41
N ASN A 332 18.41 -10.12 -5.77
CA ASN A 332 17.94 -10.48 -4.44
C ASN A 332 17.10 -11.76 -4.44
N ILE A 333 16.24 -11.97 -5.47
CA ILE A 333 15.48 -13.21 -5.59
C ILE A 333 16.42 -14.39 -5.89
N ARG A 334 17.44 -14.19 -6.72
CA ARG A 334 18.45 -15.22 -7.02
C ARG A 334 19.24 -15.62 -5.76
N ASP A 335 19.65 -14.64 -4.97
CA ASP A 335 20.40 -14.88 -3.73
C ASP A 335 19.55 -15.60 -2.68
N ARG A 336 18.26 -15.29 -2.60
CA ARG A 336 17.32 -15.98 -1.72
C ARG A 336 17.25 -17.48 -1.94
N TYR A 337 17.45 -17.96 -3.17
CA TYR A 337 17.34 -19.38 -3.55
C TYR A 337 18.68 -20.00 -3.96
N ARG A 338 19.79 -19.31 -3.73
CA ARG A 338 21.09 -19.94 -3.79
C ARG A 338 21.21 -20.94 -2.63
N THR A 339 21.28 -22.23 -2.99
CA THR A 339 21.61 -23.33 -2.07
C THR A 339 23.10 -23.50 -1.99
#